data_7116170c3d6443465b965a3ee34f7dde
#
_entry.id   7116170c3d6443465b965a3ee34f7dde
#
_cell.length_a   1.000
_cell.length_b   1.000
_cell.length_c   1.000
_cell.angle_alpha   90.00
_cell.angle_beta   90.00
_cell.angle_gamma   90.00
#
_symmetry.space_group_name_H-M   'P 1'
#
loop_
_entity.id
_entity.type
_entity.pdbx_description
1 polymer ?
#
loop_
_entity_poly.entity_id
_entity_poly.type
_entity_poly.pdbx_seq_one_letter_code
_entity_poly.pdbx_strand_id
1 'polypeptide(L)'
;MKLGNRSRRGGFTLVEVLIVVVILGILAATVLPQFTQASKDAKETSLVQNLQMIRHQVSMFKFQHEGALPAQGTTDATAFANQLTQRTDLNGTVDAAAGAFGPYILGQLPANPFNNLRTVTVKNGALAAIGG
;
A
#
# COMPACT_ATOMS: atom_id res chain seq x y z
N MET A 1 68.26 3.35 -28.99
CA MET A 1 67.24 2.32 -29.29
C MET A 1 66.52 1.96 -28.03
N LYS A 2 65.28 2.46 -27.83
CA LYS A 2 64.49 2.29 -26.56
C LYS A 2 63.61 1.07 -26.77
N LEU A 3 63.88 -0.02 -26.08
CA LEU A 3 63.06 -1.21 -26.07
C LEU A 3 61.78 -0.94 -25.23
N GLY A 4 60.64 -0.91 -25.89
CA GLY A 4 59.36 -0.73 -25.25
C GLY A 4 59.00 -1.96 -24.37
N ASN A 5 58.80 -1.71 -23.11
CA ASN A 5 58.31 -2.71 -22.15
C ASN A 5 56.86 -3.09 -22.49
N ARG A 6 56.65 -4.25 -23.09
CA ARG A 6 55.32 -4.83 -23.31
C ARG A 6 54.81 -5.34 -21.98
N SER A 7 53.97 -4.59 -21.30
CA SER A 7 53.20 -5.06 -20.16
C SER A 7 52.35 -6.25 -20.60
N ARG A 8 52.64 -7.42 -20.02
CA ARG A 8 51.77 -8.61 -20.18
C ARG A 8 50.43 -8.32 -19.56
N ARG A 9 49.42 -8.14 -20.39
CA ARG A 9 48.01 -8.13 -19.94
C ARG A 9 47.70 -9.54 -19.51
N GLY A 10 47.61 -9.76 -18.19
CA GLY A 10 47.06 -11.01 -17.66
C GLY A 10 45.59 -11.15 -18.08
N GLY A 11 45.26 -12.19 -18.81
CA GLY A 11 43.90 -12.54 -19.14
C GLY A 11 43.27 -13.36 -17.99
N PHE A 12 41.98 -13.19 -17.76
CA PHE A 12 41.22 -14.03 -16.82
C PHE A 12 41.22 -15.49 -17.30
N THR A 13 41.39 -16.41 -16.38
CA THR A 13 41.27 -17.84 -16.67
C THR A 13 39.79 -18.23 -16.71
N LEU A 14 39.43 -19.23 -17.52
CA LEU A 14 38.08 -19.77 -17.61
C LEU A 14 37.59 -20.28 -16.23
N VAL A 15 38.50 -20.84 -15.43
CA VAL A 15 38.22 -21.36 -14.09
C VAL A 15 37.86 -20.22 -13.11
N GLU A 16 38.55 -19.07 -13.17
CA GLU A 16 38.23 -17.91 -12.33
C GLU A 16 36.81 -17.42 -12.57
N VAL A 17 36.40 -17.31 -13.83
CA VAL A 17 35.02 -16.89 -14.18
C VAL A 17 34.01 -17.96 -13.74
N LEU A 18 34.33 -19.25 -13.92
CA LEU A 18 33.46 -20.36 -13.52
C LEU A 18 33.20 -20.35 -12.00
N ILE A 19 34.24 -20.19 -11.19
CA ILE A 19 34.11 -20.15 -9.72
C ILE A 19 33.22 -18.95 -9.30
N VAL A 20 33.42 -17.79 -9.90
CA VAL A 20 32.64 -16.59 -9.59
C VAL A 20 31.15 -16.80 -9.90
N VAL A 21 30.80 -17.35 -11.06
CA VAL A 21 29.38 -17.55 -11.42
C VAL A 21 28.73 -18.63 -10.56
N VAL A 22 29.47 -19.66 -10.13
CA VAL A 22 28.96 -20.69 -9.21
C VAL A 22 28.66 -20.07 -7.84
N ILE A 23 29.60 -19.27 -7.29
CA ILE A 23 29.38 -18.61 -5.99
C ILE A 23 28.20 -17.65 -6.06
N LEU A 24 28.11 -16.83 -7.12
CA LEU A 24 26.98 -15.93 -7.33
C LEU A 24 25.66 -16.67 -7.46
N GLY A 25 25.65 -17.82 -8.13
CA GLY A 25 24.48 -18.68 -8.25
C GLY A 25 23.96 -19.21 -6.90
N ILE A 26 24.88 -19.67 -6.04
CA ILE A 26 24.54 -20.12 -4.69
C ILE A 26 24.01 -18.98 -3.84
N LEU A 27 24.65 -17.82 -3.86
CA LEU A 27 24.21 -16.65 -3.13
C LEU A 27 22.83 -16.17 -3.61
N ALA A 28 22.62 -16.11 -4.91
CA ALA A 28 21.30 -15.73 -5.47
C ALA A 28 20.21 -16.70 -5.04
N ALA A 29 20.47 -17.99 -5.03
CA ALA A 29 19.49 -19.01 -4.65
C ALA A 29 19.02 -18.90 -3.19
N THR A 30 19.87 -18.40 -2.28
CA THR A 30 19.51 -18.21 -0.87
C THR A 30 18.81 -16.87 -0.60
N VAL A 31 19.13 -15.83 -1.36
CA VAL A 31 18.64 -14.46 -1.12
C VAL A 31 17.26 -14.22 -1.73
N LEU A 32 16.97 -14.78 -2.91
CA LEU A 32 15.68 -14.59 -3.61
C LEU A 32 14.44 -14.96 -2.77
N PRO A 33 14.37 -16.11 -2.09
CA PRO A 33 13.19 -16.45 -1.29
C PRO A 33 13.01 -15.52 -0.09
N GLN A 34 14.09 -15.00 0.50
CA GLN A 34 14.02 -14.07 1.63
C GLN A 34 13.40 -12.72 1.23
N PHE A 35 13.74 -12.19 0.05
CA PHE A 35 13.15 -10.96 -0.47
C PHE A 35 11.66 -11.10 -0.74
N THR A 36 11.23 -12.25 -1.26
CA THR A 36 9.81 -12.50 -1.53
C THR A 36 8.99 -12.52 -0.25
N GLN A 37 9.50 -13.15 0.81
CA GLN A 37 8.83 -13.20 2.10
C GLN A 37 8.79 -11.82 2.75
N ALA A 38 9.91 -11.11 2.82
CA ALA A 38 9.98 -9.76 3.38
C ALA A 38 9.04 -8.77 2.67
N SER A 39 8.89 -8.93 1.34
CA SER A 39 7.93 -8.12 0.57
C SER A 39 6.48 -8.42 0.94
N LYS A 40 6.12 -9.69 1.19
CA LYS A 40 4.78 -10.07 1.66
C LYS A 40 4.50 -9.48 3.04
N ASP A 41 5.41 -9.68 3.98
CA ASP A 41 5.27 -9.20 5.37
C ASP A 41 5.11 -7.67 5.41
N ALA A 42 5.85 -6.95 4.57
CA ALA A 42 5.71 -5.50 4.43
C ALA A 42 4.33 -5.08 3.89
N LYS A 43 3.79 -5.81 2.91
CA LYS A 43 2.45 -5.56 2.36
C LYS A 43 1.36 -5.86 3.39
N GLU A 44 1.47 -6.97 4.13
CA GLU A 44 0.53 -7.31 5.20
C GLU A 44 0.53 -6.25 6.30
N THR A 45 1.70 -5.82 6.75
CA THR A 45 1.84 -4.74 7.73
C THR A 45 1.20 -3.44 7.25
N SER A 46 1.46 -3.06 6.00
CA SER A 46 0.85 -1.88 5.39
C SER A 46 -0.67 -1.99 5.29
N LEU A 47 -1.20 -3.17 4.94
CA LEU A 47 -2.64 -3.40 4.89
C LEU A 47 -3.29 -3.24 6.27
N VAL A 48 -2.68 -3.81 7.31
CA VAL A 48 -3.17 -3.67 8.70
C VAL A 48 -3.19 -2.21 9.14
N GLN A 49 -2.13 -1.46 8.85
CA GLN A 49 -2.04 -0.03 9.17
C GLN A 49 -3.12 0.78 8.43
N ASN A 50 -3.32 0.54 7.14
CA ASN A 50 -4.36 1.18 6.34
C ASN A 50 -5.75 0.88 6.90
N LEU A 51 -6.00 -0.35 7.29
CA LEU A 51 -7.27 -0.76 7.88
C LEU A 51 -7.53 -0.09 9.24
N GLN A 52 -6.52 -0.03 10.11
CA GLN A 52 -6.62 0.65 11.39
C GLN A 52 -6.89 2.15 11.21
N MET A 53 -6.22 2.78 10.27
CA MET A 53 -6.43 4.19 9.95
C MET A 53 -7.87 4.43 9.47
N ILE A 54 -8.39 3.65 8.54
CA ILE A 54 -9.77 3.79 8.07
C ILE A 54 -10.77 3.58 9.20
N ARG A 55 -10.58 2.57 10.06
CA ARG A 55 -11.45 2.33 11.22
C ARG A 55 -11.45 3.51 12.18
N HIS A 56 -10.30 4.13 12.39
CA HIS A 56 -10.20 5.32 13.23
C HIS A 56 -10.99 6.50 12.62
N GLN A 57 -10.86 6.72 11.31
CA GLN A 57 -11.59 7.79 10.62
C GLN A 57 -13.10 7.56 10.60
N VAL A 58 -13.54 6.31 10.44
CA VAL A 58 -14.96 5.93 10.57
C VAL A 58 -15.49 6.18 11.99
N SER A 59 -14.68 5.90 13.01
CA SER A 59 -15.07 6.19 14.40
C SER A 59 -15.18 7.70 14.64
N MET A 60 -14.28 8.49 14.07
CA MET A 60 -14.34 9.95 14.14
C MET A 60 -15.57 10.49 13.41
N PHE A 61 -15.86 9.99 12.22
CA PHE A 61 -17.10 10.32 11.49
C PHE A 61 -18.33 10.04 12.34
N LYS A 62 -18.42 8.81 12.88
CA LYS A 62 -19.53 8.39 13.75
C LYS A 62 -19.71 9.30 14.96
N PHE A 63 -18.62 9.71 15.57
CA PHE A 63 -18.66 10.61 16.72
C PHE A 63 -19.24 12.00 16.37
N GLN A 64 -18.85 12.53 15.21
CA GLN A 64 -19.27 13.87 14.76
C GLN A 64 -20.67 13.90 14.12
N HIS A 65 -21.20 12.75 13.70
CA HIS A 65 -22.49 12.62 13.03
C HIS A 65 -23.53 11.89 13.90
N GLU A 66 -23.53 12.14 15.21
CA GLU A 66 -24.52 11.63 16.16
C GLU A 66 -24.71 10.10 16.15
N GLY A 67 -23.65 9.36 15.81
CA GLY A 67 -23.66 7.91 15.75
C GLY A 67 -23.90 7.32 14.36
N ALA A 68 -24.16 8.15 13.34
CA ALA A 68 -24.31 7.67 11.97
C ALA A 68 -22.98 7.14 11.42
N LEU A 69 -23.05 6.12 10.59
CA LEU A 69 -21.89 5.55 9.89
C LEU A 69 -21.77 6.11 8.47
N PRO A 70 -20.58 6.20 7.89
CA PRO A 70 -20.44 6.54 6.49
C PRO A 70 -21.19 5.54 5.61
N ALA A 71 -21.88 6.03 4.59
CA ALA A 71 -22.75 5.26 3.70
C ALA A 71 -23.89 4.50 4.41
N GLN A 72 -24.35 4.98 5.57
CA GLN A 72 -25.44 4.35 6.29
C GLN A 72 -26.71 4.26 5.45
N GLY A 73 -27.30 3.06 5.38
CA GLY A 73 -28.53 2.81 4.61
C GLY A 73 -28.32 2.59 3.10
N THR A 74 -27.10 2.59 2.62
CA THR A 74 -26.76 2.29 1.22
C THR A 74 -25.64 1.25 1.12
N THR A 75 -25.49 0.66 -0.06
CA THR A 75 -24.36 -0.21 -0.41
C THR A 75 -23.35 0.49 -1.33
N ASP A 76 -23.49 1.81 -1.49
CA ASP A 76 -22.65 2.58 -2.40
C ASP A 76 -21.26 2.86 -1.78
N ALA A 77 -20.27 2.22 -2.35
CA ALA A 77 -18.85 2.41 -1.98
C ALA A 77 -18.35 3.83 -2.29
N THR A 78 -18.94 4.48 -3.29
CA THR A 78 -18.57 5.86 -3.66
C THR A 78 -19.06 6.84 -2.60
N ALA A 79 -20.28 6.64 -2.07
CA ALA A 79 -20.80 7.43 -0.97
C ALA A 79 -19.91 7.32 0.26
N PHE A 80 -19.47 6.11 0.62
CA PHE A 80 -18.53 5.87 1.71
C PHE A 80 -17.20 6.63 1.51
N ALA A 81 -16.61 6.51 0.33
CA ALA A 81 -15.35 7.18 0.02
C ALA A 81 -15.50 8.71 0.07
N ASN A 82 -16.56 9.25 -0.54
CA ASN A 82 -16.78 10.69 -0.58
C ASN A 82 -17.03 11.27 0.81
N GLN A 83 -17.79 10.62 1.66
CA GLN A 83 -18.04 11.08 3.03
C GLN A 83 -16.79 11.08 3.91
N LEU A 84 -15.82 10.23 3.62
CA LEU A 84 -14.54 10.24 4.35
C LEU A 84 -13.48 11.19 3.75
N THR A 85 -13.56 11.47 2.45
CA THR A 85 -12.53 12.27 1.76
C THR A 85 -12.94 13.71 1.47
N GLN A 86 -14.21 14.04 1.67
CA GLN A 86 -14.75 15.39 1.47
C GLN A 86 -15.36 15.92 2.77
N ARG A 87 -15.73 17.19 2.76
CA ARG A 87 -16.44 17.80 3.89
C ARG A 87 -17.92 17.39 3.87
N THR A 88 -18.50 17.27 5.04
CA THR A 88 -19.90 16.84 5.23
C THR A 88 -20.64 17.76 6.20
N ASP A 89 -21.94 17.82 6.07
CA ASP A 89 -22.83 18.41 7.07
C ASP A 89 -23.13 17.42 8.23
N LEU A 90 -23.92 17.82 9.21
CA LEU A 90 -24.29 16.97 10.36
C LEU A 90 -25.00 15.67 9.94
N ASN A 91 -25.75 15.70 8.86
CA ASN A 91 -26.48 14.53 8.34
C ASN A 91 -25.60 13.59 7.49
N GLY A 92 -24.31 13.93 7.33
CA GLY A 92 -23.39 13.17 6.49
C GLY A 92 -23.52 13.47 4.99
N THR A 93 -24.25 14.52 4.60
CA THR A 93 -24.33 14.95 3.21
C THR A 93 -23.01 15.59 2.80
N VAL A 94 -22.47 15.19 1.65
CA VAL A 94 -21.22 15.76 1.14
C VAL A 94 -21.46 17.19 0.69
N ASP A 95 -20.76 18.12 1.30
CA ASP A 95 -20.75 19.54 0.93
C ASP A 95 -19.32 20.06 0.99
N ALA A 96 -18.66 20.10 -0.14
CA ALA A 96 -17.26 20.51 -0.24
C ALA A 96 -17.04 22.00 0.12
N ALA A 97 -18.05 22.84 -0.02
CA ALA A 97 -17.96 24.28 0.20
C ALA A 97 -18.32 24.70 1.63
N ALA A 98 -19.39 24.15 2.18
CA ALA A 98 -19.98 24.59 3.45
C ALA A 98 -20.06 23.51 4.54
N GLY A 99 -19.62 22.28 4.27
CA GLY A 99 -19.60 21.20 5.25
C GLY A 99 -18.81 21.58 6.51
N ALA A 100 -19.39 21.30 7.69
CA ALA A 100 -18.79 21.66 8.97
C ALA A 100 -17.76 20.63 9.46
N PHE A 101 -17.83 19.37 8.95
CA PHE A 101 -17.01 18.25 9.38
C PHE A 101 -16.11 17.70 8.27
N GLY A 102 -15.03 17.01 8.63
CA GLY A 102 -14.08 16.42 7.68
C GLY A 102 -13.21 17.46 6.93
N PRO A 103 -12.51 17.06 5.86
CA PRO A 103 -12.30 15.66 5.44
C PRO A 103 -11.56 14.82 6.48
N TYR A 104 -11.91 13.56 6.63
CA TYR A 104 -11.29 12.63 7.58
C TYR A 104 -10.05 11.96 6.99
N ILE A 105 -10.03 11.80 5.67
CA ILE A 105 -8.91 11.28 4.90
C ILE A 105 -8.61 12.30 3.80
N LEU A 106 -7.40 12.81 3.77
CA LEU A 106 -6.97 13.76 2.74
C LEU A 106 -6.71 13.03 1.41
N GLY A 107 -7.37 13.48 0.36
CA GLY A 107 -7.21 12.98 -0.99
C GLY A 107 -8.05 11.75 -1.28
N GLN A 108 -7.50 10.56 -1.18
CA GLN A 108 -8.17 9.30 -1.54
C GLN A 108 -8.00 8.25 -0.44
N LEU A 109 -8.89 7.25 -0.44
CA LEU A 109 -8.71 6.07 0.40
C LEU A 109 -7.35 5.41 0.10
N PRO A 110 -6.67 4.84 1.11
CA PRO A 110 -5.43 4.12 0.90
C PRO A 110 -5.66 2.90 -0.01
N ALA A 111 -4.69 2.64 -0.87
CA ALA A 111 -4.74 1.47 -1.73
C ALA A 111 -4.42 0.19 -0.96
N ASN A 112 -5.05 -0.90 -1.34
CA ASN A 112 -4.67 -2.22 -0.89
C ASN A 112 -3.30 -2.59 -1.49
N PRO A 113 -2.27 -2.90 -0.68
CA PRO A 113 -0.91 -3.17 -1.16
C PRO A 113 -0.76 -4.40 -2.07
N PHE A 114 -1.76 -5.28 -2.09
CA PHE A 114 -1.72 -6.51 -2.89
C PHE A 114 -2.27 -6.33 -4.31
N ASN A 115 -3.38 -5.60 -4.45
CA ASN A 115 -4.06 -5.43 -5.74
C ASN A 115 -4.15 -3.98 -6.22
N ASN A 116 -3.61 -3.05 -5.43
CA ASN A 116 -3.59 -1.61 -5.69
C ASN A 116 -4.99 -0.96 -5.85
N LEU A 117 -6.05 -1.66 -5.45
CA LEU A 117 -7.41 -1.13 -5.48
C LEU A 117 -7.69 -0.25 -4.26
N ARG A 118 -8.58 0.73 -4.43
CA ARG A 118 -9.06 1.66 -3.39
C ARG A 118 -10.55 1.49 -3.12
N THR A 119 -11.10 0.35 -3.53
CA THR A 119 -12.51 0.05 -3.37
C THR A 119 -12.80 -0.57 -2.01
N VAL A 120 -13.93 -0.25 -1.45
CA VAL A 120 -14.50 -0.88 -0.24
C VAL A 120 -15.83 -1.50 -0.59
N THR A 121 -16.19 -2.58 0.08
CA THR A 121 -17.52 -3.16 -0.03
C THR A 121 -18.32 -2.73 1.19
N VAL A 122 -19.44 -2.05 0.96
CA VAL A 122 -20.38 -1.63 2.00
C VAL A 122 -21.55 -2.60 2.01
N LYS A 123 -21.85 -3.22 3.15
CA LYS A 123 -23.03 -4.06 3.34
C LYS A 123 -23.94 -3.43 4.37
N ASN A 124 -25.13 -2.97 3.96
CA ASN A 124 -26.18 -2.42 4.84
C ASN A 124 -25.67 -1.37 5.84
N GLY A 125 -24.75 -0.50 5.41
CA GLY A 125 -24.17 0.51 6.29
C GLY A 125 -23.20 0.00 7.33
N ALA A 126 -22.86 -1.28 7.31
CA ALA A 126 -21.77 -1.85 8.11
C ALA A 126 -20.53 -2.10 7.22
N LEU A 127 -19.35 -1.78 7.73
CA LEU A 127 -18.09 -2.14 7.08
C LEU A 127 -17.98 -3.67 7.00
N ALA A 128 -18.33 -4.23 5.88
CA ALA A 128 -17.91 -5.58 5.55
C ALA A 128 -16.47 -5.50 5.01
N ALA A 129 -15.65 -6.40 5.47
CA ALA A 129 -14.21 -6.49 5.28
C ALA A 129 -13.66 -5.85 3.99
N ILE A 130 -12.64 -5.03 4.13
CA ILE A 130 -11.79 -4.55 3.06
C ILE A 130 -10.97 -5.75 2.56
N GLY A 131 -11.28 -6.22 1.40
CA GLY A 131 -10.48 -7.22 0.72
C GLY A 131 -11.27 -8.46 0.32
N GLY A 132 -11.66 -8.53 -0.92
CA GLY A 132 -11.86 -9.71 -1.71
C GLY A 132 -10.76 -9.76 -2.74
#